data_a717061f24258fb1e6b79e9c1e9df04c
#
_entry.id   a717061f24258fb1e6b79e9c1e9df04c
#
_cell.length_a   1.000
_cell.length_b   1.000
_cell.length_c   1.000
_cell.angle_alpha   90.00
_cell.angle_beta   90.00
_cell.angle_gamma   90.00
#
_symmetry.space_group_name_H-M   'P 1'
#
loop_
_entity.id
_entity.type
_entity.pdbx_description
1 polymer ?
#
loop_
_entity_poly.entity_id
_entity_poly.type
_entity_poly.pdbx_seq_one_letter_code
_entity_poly.pdbx_strand_id
1 'polypeptide(L)'
;MQPQIFQLFALERVLAPLGYNLCVKKRRATQLVRSFVLKLRLDKLLVERGLAPSRERAQALVLAGKVLVDDQKLDKAGAQVASEATIRLLGEDLRYVSRGGLKLERALEHWQVNVSGKVCLDVGASTGGFTDCLLQRGAARVIAVDTGYGQMDFKLRQDQRVRLLEKCNARYLTREAIGATADLVVVDVSFISATLVLPAVVHAAFPASVAERQGRQIVVLVKPQFEAGREHVGKGGIVRDHAAQLSAVEKVTQSLLYLGCLSTDTIESPILGAEGNREFLLHGVF
;
A
#
# COMPACT_ATOMS: atom_id res chain seq x y z
N MET A 1 -23.68 37.63 -12.62
CA MET A 1 -24.65 38.32 -11.72
C MET A 1 -25.49 37.25 -11.05
N GLN A 2 -25.43 37.20 -9.72
CA GLN A 2 -25.81 36.03 -8.89
C GLN A 2 -27.32 35.93 -8.68
N PRO A 3 -27.92 34.72 -8.70
CA PRO A 3 -29.36 34.51 -8.51
C PRO A 3 -29.84 34.66 -7.05
N GLN A 4 -28.98 34.91 -6.08
CA GLN A 4 -29.35 35.01 -4.66
C GLN A 4 -29.95 36.36 -4.22
N ILE A 5 -29.82 37.39 -5.01
CA ILE A 5 -30.38 38.74 -4.68
C ILE A 5 -31.87 38.80 -4.95
N PHE A 6 -32.39 37.96 -5.85
CA PHE A 6 -33.83 37.98 -6.22
C PHE A 6 -34.74 37.39 -5.16
N GLN A 7 -34.29 36.49 -4.30
CA GLN A 7 -35.11 35.91 -3.25
C GLN A 7 -35.30 36.80 -2.02
N LEU A 8 -34.38 37.74 -1.76
CA LEU A 8 -34.58 38.70 -0.66
C LEU A 8 -35.66 39.75 -0.95
N PHE A 9 -35.83 40.15 -2.21
CA PHE A 9 -36.86 41.12 -2.60
C PHE A 9 -38.29 40.54 -2.62
N ALA A 10 -38.42 39.21 -2.73
CA ALA A 10 -39.72 38.54 -2.67
C ALA A 10 -40.24 38.44 -1.24
N LEU A 11 -39.39 38.34 -0.22
CA LEU A 11 -39.80 38.31 1.20
C LEU A 11 -40.21 39.68 1.73
N GLU A 12 -39.64 40.77 1.25
CA GLU A 12 -40.04 42.13 1.66
C GLU A 12 -41.46 42.48 1.21
N ARG A 13 -41.94 41.98 0.06
CA ARG A 13 -43.29 42.22 -0.42
C ARG A 13 -44.39 41.45 0.33
N VAL A 14 -44.06 40.37 1.01
CA VAL A 14 -45.04 39.54 1.74
C VAL A 14 -45.17 39.99 3.20
N LEU A 15 -44.17 40.62 3.78
CA LEU A 15 -44.16 40.99 5.21
C LEU A 15 -44.43 42.47 5.49
N ALA A 16 -44.39 43.33 4.50
CA ALA A 16 -44.69 44.75 4.63
C ALA A 16 -46.12 45.07 5.14
N PRO A 17 -47.18 44.29 4.85
CA PRO A 17 -48.52 44.54 5.34
C PRO A 17 -48.74 44.17 6.83
N LEU A 18 -47.78 43.51 7.50
CA LEU A 18 -47.90 43.00 8.87
C LEU A 18 -47.27 43.91 9.93
N GLY A 19 -46.85 45.12 9.56
CA GLY A 19 -46.38 46.12 10.52
C GLY A 19 -45.05 45.84 11.18
N TYR A 20 -44.26 44.93 10.62
CA TYR A 20 -42.90 44.64 11.14
C TYR A 20 -41.87 45.54 10.45
N ASN A 21 -41.32 46.47 11.22
CA ASN A 21 -40.26 47.36 10.76
C ASN A 21 -38.92 46.57 10.75
N LEU A 22 -38.53 46.05 9.60
CA LEU A 22 -37.27 45.32 9.43
C LEU A 22 -36.10 46.26 9.23
N CYS A 23 -35.77 47.05 10.28
CA CYS A 23 -34.47 47.70 10.38
C CYS A 23 -33.46 46.78 11.04
N VAL A 24 -33.17 45.61 10.43
CA VAL A 24 -32.13 44.69 10.89
C VAL A 24 -30.83 45.09 10.24
N LYS A 25 -29.91 45.66 11.05
CA LYS A 25 -28.56 46.02 10.63
C LYS A 25 -27.94 44.86 9.82
N LYS A 26 -27.46 45.13 8.62
CA LYS A 26 -26.79 44.18 7.67
C LYS A 26 -25.79 43.22 8.30
N ARG A 27 -25.24 43.51 9.47
CA ARG A 27 -24.33 42.63 10.22
C ARG A 27 -24.96 41.38 10.86
N ARG A 28 -26.29 41.37 11.15
CA ARG A 28 -26.94 40.18 11.75
C ARG A 28 -27.43 39.18 10.73
N ALA A 29 -27.77 39.60 9.51
CA ALA A 29 -28.20 38.68 8.44
C ALA A 29 -27.04 37.73 7.99
N THR A 30 -25.82 38.25 7.90
CA THR A 30 -24.63 37.43 7.57
C THR A 30 -24.23 36.44 8.68
N GLN A 31 -24.59 36.71 9.92
CA GLN A 31 -24.32 35.83 11.05
C GLN A 31 -25.37 34.73 11.19
N LEU A 32 -26.62 34.99 10.79
CA LEU A 32 -27.71 33.99 10.78
C LEU A 32 -27.55 32.95 9.66
N VAL A 33 -27.01 33.31 8.50
CA VAL A 33 -26.72 32.37 7.41
C VAL A 33 -25.54 31.46 7.75
N ARG A 34 -24.62 31.88 8.63
CA ARG A 34 -23.52 31.03 9.13
C ARG A 34 -23.96 29.92 10.09
N SER A 35 -25.16 29.94 10.64
CA SER A 35 -25.62 28.99 11.66
C SER A 35 -26.26 27.71 11.11
N PHE A 36 -26.38 27.56 9.81
CA PHE A 36 -26.94 26.34 9.17
C PHE A 36 -25.96 25.56 8.29
N VAL A 37 -24.66 25.78 8.44
CA VAL A 37 -23.66 24.93 7.75
C VAL A 37 -23.64 23.57 8.47
N LEU A 38 -24.17 22.56 7.82
CA LEU A 38 -24.10 21.18 8.31
C LEU A 38 -22.62 20.81 8.50
N LYS A 39 -22.27 20.41 9.72
CA LYS A 39 -20.91 19.93 10.02
C LYS A 39 -20.90 18.42 10.05
N LEU A 40 -19.95 17.84 9.36
CA LEU A 40 -19.72 16.40 9.31
C LEU A 40 -18.31 16.06 9.82
N ARG A 41 -18.16 14.87 10.33
CA ARG A 41 -16.83 14.37 10.65
C ARG A 41 -16.02 14.22 9.37
N LEU A 42 -14.75 14.65 9.40
CA LEU A 42 -13.87 14.62 8.23
C LEU A 42 -13.71 13.20 7.67
N ASP A 43 -13.54 12.18 8.54
CA ASP A 43 -13.43 10.79 8.11
C ASP A 43 -14.68 10.28 7.37
N LYS A 44 -15.88 10.72 7.77
CA LYS A 44 -17.12 10.39 7.07
C LYS A 44 -17.25 11.15 5.76
N LEU A 45 -16.97 12.45 5.76
CA LEU A 45 -17.08 13.29 4.57
C LEU A 45 -16.15 12.85 3.45
N LEU A 46 -14.94 12.36 3.79
CA LEU A 46 -14.01 11.79 2.83
C LEU A 46 -14.59 10.55 2.11
N VAL A 47 -15.28 9.69 2.84
CA VAL A 47 -15.92 8.49 2.25
C VAL A 47 -17.15 8.89 1.43
N GLU A 48 -18.02 9.76 1.95
CA GLU A 48 -19.23 10.23 1.25
C GLU A 48 -18.91 10.93 -0.09
N ARG A 49 -17.75 11.61 -0.17
CA ARG A 49 -17.28 12.25 -1.39
C ARG A 49 -16.46 11.35 -2.31
N GLY A 50 -16.29 10.05 -1.96
CA GLY A 50 -15.50 9.11 -2.73
C GLY A 50 -13.99 9.37 -2.70
N LEU A 51 -13.51 10.24 -1.78
CA LEU A 51 -12.10 10.58 -1.61
C LEU A 51 -11.33 9.52 -0.81
N ALA A 52 -12.04 8.60 -0.16
CA ALA A 52 -11.48 7.43 0.49
C ALA A 52 -12.46 6.25 0.37
N PRO A 53 -11.97 5.01 0.13
CA PRO A 53 -12.83 3.85 -0.05
C PRO A 53 -13.45 3.34 1.26
N SER A 54 -12.88 3.67 2.41
CA SER A 54 -13.39 3.30 3.74
C SER A 54 -13.03 4.35 4.79
N ARG A 55 -13.69 4.27 5.97
CA ARG A 55 -13.40 5.17 7.10
C ARG A 55 -11.98 4.97 7.65
N GLU A 56 -11.51 3.75 7.72
CA GLU A 56 -10.16 3.41 8.16
C GLU A 56 -9.13 4.05 7.24
N ARG A 57 -9.37 4.00 5.93
CA ARG A 57 -8.51 4.66 4.95
C ARG A 57 -8.55 6.18 5.06
N ALA A 58 -9.74 6.76 5.24
CA ALA A 58 -9.90 8.19 5.49
C ALA A 58 -9.11 8.64 6.73
N GLN A 59 -9.21 7.89 7.84
CA GLN A 59 -8.46 8.17 9.06
C GLN A 59 -6.96 8.10 8.83
N ALA A 60 -6.47 7.08 8.11
CA ALA A 60 -5.06 6.95 7.76
C ALA A 60 -4.55 8.14 6.92
N LEU A 61 -5.32 8.60 5.94
CA LEU A 61 -4.98 9.78 5.13
C LEU A 61 -4.88 11.05 5.97
N VAL A 62 -5.82 11.26 6.90
CA VAL A 62 -5.80 12.41 7.81
C VAL A 62 -4.61 12.36 8.75
N LEU A 63 -4.37 11.22 9.40
CA LEU A 63 -3.22 11.02 10.31
C LEU A 63 -1.88 11.17 9.58
N ALA A 64 -1.79 10.73 8.31
CA ALA A 64 -0.63 10.94 7.47
C ALA A 64 -0.47 12.40 7.01
N GLY A 65 -1.40 13.29 7.39
CA GLY A 65 -1.40 14.70 6.99
C GLY A 65 -1.56 14.94 5.50
N LYS A 66 -2.25 14.04 4.81
CA LYS A 66 -2.51 14.09 3.37
C LYS A 66 -3.83 14.78 3.02
N VAL A 67 -4.56 15.33 3.99
CA VAL A 67 -5.85 15.96 3.77
C VAL A 67 -5.76 17.45 4.07
N LEU A 68 -6.10 18.27 3.07
CA LEU A 68 -6.35 19.70 3.23
C LEU A 68 -7.86 19.96 3.21
N VAL A 69 -8.32 20.74 4.16
CA VAL A 69 -9.69 21.27 4.21
C VAL A 69 -9.60 22.79 4.18
N ASP A 70 -10.17 23.40 3.15
CA ASP A 70 -10.05 24.86 2.89
C ASP A 70 -8.59 25.33 2.93
N ASP A 71 -7.71 24.54 2.26
CA ASP A 71 -6.26 24.70 2.18
C ASP A 71 -5.50 24.61 3.52
N GLN A 72 -6.16 24.21 4.60
CA GLN A 72 -5.54 23.95 5.89
C GLN A 72 -5.38 22.45 6.14
N LYS A 73 -4.19 22.04 6.58
CA LYS A 73 -3.90 20.67 6.96
C LYS A 73 -4.61 20.31 8.27
N LEU A 74 -5.41 19.23 8.24
CA LEU A 74 -6.03 18.68 9.44
C LEU A 74 -5.41 17.32 9.76
N ASP A 75 -5.12 17.10 11.04
CA ASP A 75 -4.50 15.89 11.58
C ASP A 75 -5.47 15.02 12.44
N LYS A 76 -6.72 15.52 12.64
CA LYS A 76 -7.73 14.83 13.43
C LYS A 76 -8.85 14.31 12.54
N ALA A 77 -8.92 13.01 12.35
CA ALA A 77 -9.94 12.35 11.53
C ALA A 77 -11.38 12.62 12.00
N GLY A 78 -11.57 12.84 13.29
CA GLY A 78 -12.87 13.22 13.88
C GLY A 78 -13.21 14.71 13.82
N ALA A 79 -12.37 15.56 13.21
CA ALA A 79 -12.64 16.99 13.10
C ALA A 79 -13.99 17.27 12.44
N GLN A 80 -14.75 18.22 13.00
CA GLN A 80 -16.02 18.67 12.43
C GLN A 80 -15.73 19.74 11.38
N VAL A 81 -15.99 19.42 10.12
CA VAL A 81 -15.80 20.31 8.97
C VAL A 81 -17.14 20.61 8.31
N ALA A 82 -17.22 21.75 7.62
CA ALA A 82 -18.43 22.09 6.86
C ALA A 82 -18.69 21.03 5.78
N SER A 83 -19.94 20.62 5.61
CA SER A 83 -20.33 19.68 4.53
C SER A 83 -19.92 20.16 3.14
N GLU A 84 -19.74 21.47 2.96
CA GLU A 84 -19.38 22.12 1.68
C GLU A 84 -17.90 22.51 1.64
N ALA A 85 -17.12 22.23 2.68
CA ALA A 85 -15.70 22.57 2.72
C ALA A 85 -14.95 21.99 1.51
N THR A 86 -14.01 22.74 0.96
CA THR A 86 -13.15 22.25 -0.11
C THR A 86 -12.15 21.26 0.45
N ILE A 87 -12.25 20.01 0.01
CA ILE A 87 -11.29 18.97 0.43
C ILE A 87 -10.35 18.65 -0.73
N ARG A 88 -9.06 18.65 -0.43
CA ARG A 88 -8.01 18.26 -1.37
C ARG A 88 -7.08 17.26 -0.71
N LEU A 89 -6.82 16.17 -1.42
CA LEU A 89 -5.81 15.19 -1.01
C LEU A 89 -4.43 15.63 -1.48
N LEU A 90 -3.44 15.53 -0.60
CA LEU A 90 -2.04 15.78 -0.93
C LEU A 90 -1.38 14.47 -1.37
N GLY A 91 -0.82 14.48 -2.57
CA GLY A 91 -0.19 13.32 -3.19
C GLY A 91 -1.19 12.40 -3.88
N GLU A 92 -0.68 11.56 -4.76
CA GLU A 92 -1.48 10.52 -5.41
C GLU A 92 -1.97 9.52 -4.35
N ASP A 93 -3.19 9.05 -4.48
CA ASP A 93 -3.67 7.91 -3.69
C ASP A 93 -2.79 6.70 -4.04
N LEU A 94 -2.39 5.93 -3.03
CA LEU A 94 -1.55 4.78 -3.31
C LEU A 94 -2.29 3.85 -4.26
N ARG A 95 -1.70 3.60 -5.44
CA ARG A 95 -2.23 2.67 -6.43
C ARG A 95 -2.48 1.28 -5.85
N TYR A 96 -1.69 0.91 -4.85
CA TYR A 96 -1.77 -0.36 -4.13
C TYR A 96 -2.09 -0.12 -2.64
N VAL A 97 -2.56 -1.14 -1.95
CA VAL A 97 -2.89 -1.07 -0.50
C VAL A 97 -1.72 -0.63 0.37
N SER A 98 -0.48 -0.75 -0.14
CA SER A 98 0.71 -0.22 0.50
C SER A 98 1.80 0.15 -0.51
N ARG A 99 2.83 0.91 -0.07
CA ARG A 99 3.99 1.30 -0.88
C ARG A 99 4.78 0.10 -1.44
N GLY A 100 4.64 -1.08 -0.81
CA GLY A 100 5.26 -2.32 -1.30
C GLY A 100 4.89 -2.62 -2.74
N GLY A 101 3.63 -2.40 -3.14
CA GLY A 101 3.18 -2.64 -4.50
C GLY A 101 3.98 -1.90 -5.57
N LEU A 102 4.43 -0.67 -5.29
CA LEU A 102 5.27 0.11 -6.22
C LEU A 102 6.66 -0.54 -6.44
N LYS A 103 7.20 -1.23 -5.43
CA LYS A 103 8.47 -1.95 -5.57
C LYS A 103 8.31 -3.12 -6.53
N LEU A 104 7.29 -3.94 -6.30
CA LEU A 104 7.03 -5.08 -7.18
C LEU A 104 6.65 -4.63 -8.59
N GLU A 105 5.84 -3.59 -8.73
CA GLU A 105 5.51 -3.00 -10.02
C GLU A 105 6.75 -2.69 -10.83
N ARG A 106 7.74 -2.01 -10.21
CA ARG A 106 9.02 -1.69 -10.85
C ARG A 106 9.78 -2.93 -11.32
N ALA A 107 9.79 -3.99 -10.51
CA ALA A 107 10.42 -5.27 -10.86
C ALA A 107 9.74 -5.91 -12.07
N LEU A 108 8.40 -6.04 -12.03
CA LEU A 108 7.63 -6.67 -13.11
C LEU A 108 7.77 -5.91 -14.44
N GLU A 109 7.84 -4.58 -14.38
CA GLU A 109 8.04 -3.73 -15.56
C GLU A 109 9.45 -3.83 -16.12
N HIS A 110 10.47 -3.77 -15.24
CA HIS A 110 11.86 -3.80 -15.68
C HIS A 110 12.23 -5.10 -16.38
N TRP A 111 11.83 -6.23 -15.79
CA TRP A 111 12.12 -7.55 -16.35
C TRP A 111 11.00 -8.09 -17.24
N GLN A 112 9.99 -7.29 -17.54
CA GLN A 112 8.84 -7.66 -18.38
C GLN A 112 8.17 -8.97 -17.93
N VAL A 113 8.07 -9.17 -16.61
CA VAL A 113 7.47 -10.37 -16.03
C VAL A 113 5.96 -10.31 -16.18
N ASN A 114 5.43 -11.16 -17.05
CA ASN A 114 3.98 -11.31 -17.20
C ASN A 114 3.42 -12.24 -16.13
N VAL A 115 2.48 -11.75 -15.33
CA VAL A 115 1.79 -12.50 -14.27
C VAL A 115 0.35 -12.86 -14.61
N SER A 116 -0.15 -12.41 -15.76
CA SER A 116 -1.53 -12.67 -16.17
C SER A 116 -1.80 -14.16 -16.30
N GLY A 117 -2.86 -14.63 -15.64
CA GLY A 117 -3.24 -16.04 -15.62
C GLY A 117 -2.36 -16.96 -14.76
N LYS A 118 -1.31 -16.42 -14.09
CA LYS A 118 -0.34 -17.20 -13.31
C LYS A 118 -0.76 -17.42 -11.88
N VAL A 119 -0.22 -18.48 -11.28
CA VAL A 119 -0.23 -18.74 -9.84
C VAL A 119 1.02 -18.12 -9.22
N CYS A 120 0.83 -17.22 -8.28
CA CYS A 120 1.92 -16.51 -7.61
C CYS A 120 1.96 -16.85 -6.11
N LEU A 121 3.17 -16.90 -5.55
CA LEU A 121 3.39 -17.02 -4.11
C LEU A 121 3.99 -15.70 -3.60
N ASP A 122 3.34 -15.07 -2.63
CA ASP A 122 3.80 -13.84 -1.96
C ASP A 122 4.24 -14.18 -0.53
N VAL A 123 5.54 -14.07 -0.26
CA VAL A 123 6.16 -14.43 1.03
C VAL A 123 6.55 -13.16 1.79
N GLY A 124 5.91 -12.98 2.95
CA GLY A 124 5.97 -11.74 3.73
C GLY A 124 4.91 -10.74 3.29
N ALA A 125 3.69 -11.23 3.07
CA ALA A 125 2.62 -10.46 2.44
C ALA A 125 2.20 -9.21 3.23
N SER A 126 2.31 -9.20 4.57
CA SER A 126 1.97 -8.07 5.45
C SER A 126 0.61 -7.45 5.12
N THR A 127 0.55 -6.17 4.80
CA THR A 127 -0.69 -5.48 4.37
C THR A 127 -1.19 -5.89 2.98
N GLY A 128 -0.41 -6.62 2.20
CA GLY A 128 -0.80 -7.13 0.89
C GLY A 128 -0.36 -6.28 -0.30
N GLY A 129 0.66 -5.43 -0.15
CA GLY A 129 1.09 -4.55 -1.25
C GLY A 129 1.56 -5.33 -2.50
N PHE A 130 2.33 -6.40 -2.32
CA PHE A 130 2.76 -7.26 -3.42
C PHE A 130 1.57 -8.08 -3.97
N THR A 131 0.77 -8.67 -3.10
CA THR A 131 -0.46 -9.38 -3.46
C THR A 131 -1.37 -8.52 -4.33
N ASP A 132 -1.64 -7.27 -3.93
CA ASP A 132 -2.47 -6.32 -4.68
C ASP A 132 -1.88 -6.01 -6.07
N CYS A 133 -0.57 -5.80 -6.15
CA CYS A 133 0.11 -5.58 -7.41
C CYS A 133 -0.04 -6.79 -8.37
N LEU A 134 0.13 -8.01 -7.87
CA LEU A 134 -0.05 -9.24 -8.65
C LEU A 134 -1.48 -9.37 -9.17
N LEU A 135 -2.47 -9.12 -8.30
CA LEU A 135 -3.90 -9.22 -8.67
C LEU A 135 -4.32 -8.18 -9.69
N GLN A 136 -3.86 -6.91 -9.54
CA GLN A 136 -4.15 -5.85 -10.49
C GLN A 136 -3.50 -6.10 -11.86
N ARG A 137 -2.41 -6.86 -11.91
CA ARG A 137 -1.72 -7.29 -13.14
C ARG A 137 -2.24 -8.64 -13.69
N GLY A 138 -3.35 -9.15 -13.13
CA GLY A 138 -4.09 -10.27 -13.70
C GLY A 138 -3.63 -11.65 -13.23
N ALA A 139 -2.92 -11.77 -12.09
CA ALA A 139 -2.63 -13.08 -11.51
C ALA A 139 -3.94 -13.85 -11.27
N ALA A 140 -3.96 -15.13 -11.70
CA ALA A 140 -5.13 -16.00 -11.53
C ALA A 140 -5.32 -16.39 -10.05
N ARG A 141 -4.21 -16.53 -9.33
CA ARG A 141 -4.21 -16.87 -7.90
C ARG A 141 -2.97 -16.32 -7.22
N VAL A 142 -3.14 -15.82 -5.99
CA VAL A 142 -2.02 -15.44 -5.13
C VAL A 142 -2.13 -16.22 -3.82
N ILE A 143 -1.08 -16.96 -3.48
CA ILE A 143 -0.91 -17.59 -2.17
C ILE A 143 -0.04 -16.66 -1.35
N ALA A 144 -0.64 -16.01 -0.36
CA ALA A 144 0.02 -15.02 0.48
C ALA A 144 0.39 -15.66 1.82
N VAL A 145 1.66 -15.57 2.20
CA VAL A 145 2.22 -16.17 3.42
C VAL A 145 2.76 -15.09 4.32
N ASP A 146 2.37 -15.08 5.59
CA ASP A 146 2.90 -14.16 6.60
C ASP A 146 2.98 -14.80 7.99
N THR A 147 3.98 -14.40 8.77
CA THR A 147 4.10 -14.78 10.19
C THR A 147 3.12 -14.05 11.09
N GLY A 148 2.67 -12.87 10.67
CA GLY A 148 1.68 -12.05 11.36
C GLY A 148 0.26 -12.59 11.27
N TYR A 149 -0.64 -11.87 11.89
CA TYR A 149 -2.07 -12.17 11.88
C TYR A 149 -2.88 -10.88 11.77
N GLY A 150 -3.90 -10.86 10.92
CA GLY A 150 -4.82 -9.74 10.80
C GLY A 150 -4.24 -8.50 10.09
N GLN A 151 -3.08 -8.61 9.43
CA GLN A 151 -2.40 -7.47 8.82
C GLN A 151 -2.89 -7.13 7.42
N MET A 152 -3.27 -8.16 6.64
CA MET A 152 -3.67 -7.98 5.25
C MET A 152 -4.93 -7.13 5.12
N ASP A 153 -4.94 -6.25 4.13
CA ASP A 153 -6.09 -5.39 3.80
C ASP A 153 -7.37 -6.23 3.60
N PHE A 154 -8.48 -5.71 4.12
CA PHE A 154 -9.75 -6.42 4.12
C PHE A 154 -10.24 -6.80 2.72
N LYS A 155 -10.04 -5.95 1.70
CA LYS A 155 -10.42 -6.25 0.31
C LYS A 155 -9.67 -7.46 -0.23
N LEU A 156 -8.37 -7.56 0.06
CA LEU A 156 -7.54 -8.68 -0.38
C LEU A 156 -7.91 -9.96 0.33
N ARG A 157 -8.27 -9.89 1.62
CA ARG A 157 -8.76 -11.05 2.38
C ARG A 157 -10.05 -11.63 1.82
N GLN A 158 -10.88 -10.81 1.17
CA GLN A 158 -12.16 -11.24 0.58
C GLN A 158 -12.03 -11.63 -0.90
N ASP A 159 -10.91 -11.34 -1.56
CA ASP A 159 -10.70 -11.71 -2.96
C ASP A 159 -10.54 -13.24 -3.09
N GLN A 160 -11.42 -13.87 -3.85
CA GLN A 160 -11.43 -15.34 -4.04
C GLN A 160 -10.15 -15.87 -4.70
N ARG A 161 -9.37 -15.01 -5.34
CA ARG A 161 -8.07 -15.36 -5.92
C ARG A 161 -6.95 -15.42 -4.87
N VAL A 162 -7.18 -14.89 -3.66
CA VAL A 162 -6.19 -14.86 -2.57
C VAL A 162 -6.42 -16.03 -1.63
N ARG A 163 -5.37 -16.83 -1.44
CA ARG A 163 -5.28 -17.77 -0.35
C ARG A 163 -4.28 -17.28 0.69
N LEU A 164 -4.76 -16.86 1.84
CA LEU A 164 -3.93 -16.28 2.90
C LEU A 164 -3.55 -17.36 3.93
N LEU A 165 -2.23 -17.47 4.19
CA LEU A 165 -1.64 -18.33 5.21
C LEU A 165 -0.98 -17.45 6.27
N GLU A 166 -1.70 -17.15 7.33
CA GLU A 166 -1.20 -16.35 8.47
C GLU A 166 -0.58 -17.25 9.54
N LYS A 167 0.22 -16.64 10.44
CA LYS A 167 1.00 -17.36 11.47
C LYS A 167 1.89 -18.46 10.88
N CYS A 168 2.28 -18.28 9.63
CA CYS A 168 3.08 -19.22 8.87
C CYS A 168 4.51 -18.72 8.74
N ASN A 169 5.46 -19.44 9.35
CA ASN A 169 6.87 -19.11 9.23
C ASN A 169 7.44 -19.69 7.93
N ALA A 170 7.83 -18.82 7.01
CA ALA A 170 8.33 -19.20 5.68
C ALA A 170 9.58 -20.09 5.71
N ARG A 171 10.35 -20.12 6.81
CA ARG A 171 11.47 -21.06 6.99
C ARG A 171 11.05 -22.53 6.99
N TYR A 172 9.79 -22.79 7.31
CA TYR A 172 9.23 -24.15 7.42
C TYR A 172 8.09 -24.35 6.42
N LEU A 173 8.04 -23.53 5.38
CA LEU A 173 7.01 -23.64 4.35
C LEU A 173 7.15 -24.94 3.60
N THR A 174 6.03 -25.65 3.43
CA THR A 174 5.97 -26.91 2.70
C THR A 174 5.05 -26.83 1.50
N ARG A 175 5.22 -27.76 0.56
CA ARG A 175 4.38 -27.85 -0.64
C ARG A 175 2.92 -28.12 -0.28
N GLU A 176 2.68 -28.95 0.72
CA GLU A 176 1.33 -29.27 1.21
C GLU A 176 0.64 -28.03 1.79
N ALA A 177 1.39 -27.18 2.48
CA ALA A 177 0.86 -25.94 3.05
C ALA A 177 0.39 -24.98 1.96
N ILE A 178 1.18 -24.79 0.89
CA ILE A 178 0.78 -23.92 -0.23
C ILE A 178 -0.23 -24.59 -1.18
N GLY A 179 -0.22 -25.91 -1.30
CA GLY A 179 -1.20 -26.72 -2.06
C GLY A 179 -1.26 -26.42 -3.56
N ALA A 180 -0.22 -25.84 -4.13
CA ALA A 180 -0.07 -25.56 -5.56
C ALA A 180 1.39 -25.34 -5.91
N THR A 181 1.73 -25.46 -7.21
CA THR A 181 3.00 -24.99 -7.75
C THR A 181 2.86 -23.54 -8.18
N ALA A 182 3.83 -22.71 -7.86
CA ALA A 182 3.85 -21.31 -8.29
C ALA A 182 4.61 -21.13 -9.62
N ASP A 183 4.15 -20.19 -10.44
CA ASP A 183 4.85 -19.74 -11.64
C ASP A 183 5.82 -18.60 -11.32
N LEU A 184 5.44 -17.76 -10.36
CA LEU A 184 6.25 -16.67 -9.83
C LEU A 184 6.22 -16.70 -8.30
N VAL A 185 7.37 -16.53 -7.68
CA VAL A 185 7.53 -16.28 -6.26
C VAL A 185 7.97 -14.84 -6.05
N VAL A 186 7.35 -14.13 -5.11
CA VAL A 186 7.81 -12.81 -4.66
C VAL A 186 8.08 -12.86 -3.15
N VAL A 187 9.18 -12.24 -2.71
CA VAL A 187 9.66 -12.33 -1.33
C VAL A 187 9.96 -10.94 -0.79
N ASP A 188 9.24 -10.55 0.26
CA ASP A 188 9.44 -9.29 1.00
C ASP A 188 9.44 -9.55 2.52
N VAL A 189 10.45 -10.27 3.00
CA VAL A 189 10.58 -10.59 4.42
C VAL A 189 11.32 -9.52 5.20
N SER A 190 10.98 -9.37 6.48
CA SER A 190 11.63 -8.43 7.42
C SER A 190 12.07 -9.15 8.69
N PHE A 191 13.11 -8.60 9.35
CA PHE A 191 13.68 -9.12 10.60
C PHE A 191 14.33 -10.51 10.48
N ILE A 192 14.57 -10.97 9.28
CA ILE A 192 15.22 -12.22 8.94
C ILE A 192 15.96 -12.07 7.62
N SER A 193 17.09 -12.75 7.47
CA SER A 193 17.76 -12.86 6.17
C SER A 193 16.93 -13.67 5.20
N ALA A 194 16.79 -13.18 3.96
CA ALA A 194 16.11 -13.90 2.88
C ALA A 194 16.75 -15.27 2.64
N THR A 195 18.09 -15.38 2.80
CA THR A 195 18.81 -16.65 2.60
C THR A 195 18.34 -17.78 3.51
N LEU A 196 17.75 -17.45 4.67
CA LEU A 196 17.20 -18.44 5.61
C LEU A 196 15.81 -18.96 5.22
N VAL A 197 15.07 -18.24 4.39
CA VAL A 197 13.72 -18.63 3.94
C VAL A 197 13.71 -19.19 2.53
N LEU A 198 14.61 -18.73 1.66
CA LEU A 198 14.67 -19.11 0.26
C LEU A 198 14.71 -20.62 0.01
N PRO A 199 15.49 -21.44 0.77
CA PRO A 199 15.49 -22.89 0.56
C PRO A 199 14.10 -23.52 0.70
N ALA A 200 13.41 -23.24 1.81
CA ALA A 200 12.05 -23.78 2.04
C ALA A 200 11.04 -23.24 1.01
N VAL A 201 11.12 -21.95 0.67
CA VAL A 201 10.24 -21.29 -0.30
C VAL A 201 10.39 -21.91 -1.69
N VAL A 202 11.62 -22.06 -2.20
CA VAL A 202 11.90 -22.65 -3.52
C VAL A 202 11.44 -24.11 -3.57
N HIS A 203 11.71 -24.91 -2.52
CA HIS A 203 11.27 -26.31 -2.44
C HIS A 203 9.76 -26.44 -2.37
N ALA A 204 9.07 -25.56 -1.67
CA ALA A 204 7.63 -25.59 -1.55
C ALA A 204 6.94 -25.13 -2.85
N ALA A 205 7.43 -24.03 -3.44
CA ALA A 205 6.78 -23.35 -4.55
C ALA A 205 7.00 -24.03 -5.90
N PHE A 206 8.23 -24.52 -6.15
CA PHE A 206 8.61 -25.04 -7.48
C PHE A 206 8.67 -26.57 -7.49
N PRO A 207 8.51 -27.21 -8.67
CA PRO A 207 8.66 -28.64 -8.81
C PRO A 207 10.01 -29.15 -8.27
N ALA A 208 10.06 -30.42 -7.85
CA ALA A 208 11.30 -31.03 -7.37
C ALA A 208 12.32 -31.22 -8.49
N SER A 209 11.84 -31.58 -9.70
CA SER A 209 12.67 -31.73 -10.89
C SER A 209 13.15 -30.38 -11.40
N VAL A 210 14.45 -30.26 -11.62
CA VAL A 210 15.07 -29.04 -12.20
C VAL A 210 14.49 -28.74 -13.59
N ALA A 211 14.26 -29.76 -14.41
CA ALA A 211 13.67 -29.60 -15.74
C ALA A 211 12.28 -28.99 -15.72
N GLU A 212 11.45 -29.33 -14.70
CA GLU A 212 10.10 -28.77 -14.52
C GLU A 212 10.10 -27.37 -13.92
N ARG A 213 11.25 -26.88 -13.44
CA ARG A 213 11.40 -25.51 -12.96
C ARG A 213 11.64 -24.51 -14.09
N GLN A 214 11.97 -24.97 -15.28
CA GLN A 214 12.32 -24.11 -16.42
C GLN A 214 11.27 -23.02 -16.66
N GLY A 215 11.74 -21.76 -16.71
CA GLY A 215 10.91 -20.56 -16.91
C GLY A 215 10.18 -20.05 -15.68
N ARG A 216 10.30 -20.71 -14.53
CA ARG A 216 9.78 -20.19 -13.27
C ARG A 216 10.67 -19.08 -12.74
N GLN A 217 10.07 -18.11 -12.07
CA GLN A 217 10.75 -16.89 -11.71
C GLN A 217 10.59 -16.57 -10.23
N ILE A 218 11.56 -15.86 -9.68
CA ILE A 218 11.52 -15.34 -8.34
C ILE A 218 11.94 -13.85 -8.32
N VAL A 219 11.25 -13.04 -7.55
CA VAL A 219 11.65 -11.66 -7.23
C VAL A 219 11.82 -11.54 -5.73
N VAL A 220 13.01 -11.16 -5.29
CA VAL A 220 13.35 -11.00 -3.87
C VAL A 220 13.65 -9.55 -3.58
N LEU A 221 12.95 -8.95 -2.63
CA LEU A 221 13.33 -7.65 -2.08
C LEU A 221 14.47 -7.85 -1.07
N VAL A 222 15.68 -7.50 -1.49
CA VAL A 222 16.87 -7.58 -0.65
C VAL A 222 16.93 -6.33 0.22
N LYS A 223 16.99 -6.55 1.53
CA LYS A 223 17.06 -5.51 2.56
C LYS A 223 18.42 -5.60 3.26
N PRO A 224 19.39 -4.74 2.92
CA PRO A 224 20.75 -4.83 3.47
C PRO A 224 20.80 -4.90 5.00
N GLN A 225 19.91 -4.23 5.70
CA GLN A 225 19.85 -4.23 7.15
C GLN A 225 19.55 -5.61 7.78
N PHE A 226 19.04 -6.57 7.00
CA PHE A 226 18.77 -7.93 7.46
C PHE A 226 19.74 -8.96 6.87
N GLU A 227 20.58 -8.54 5.90
CA GLU A 227 21.55 -9.41 5.21
C GLU A 227 22.99 -9.14 5.62
N ALA A 228 23.35 -7.88 5.85
CA ALA A 228 24.67 -7.48 6.33
C ALA A 228 24.86 -7.87 7.80
N GLY A 229 26.10 -8.03 8.22
CA GLY A 229 26.44 -8.23 9.63
C GLY A 229 26.03 -7.04 10.50
N ARG A 230 25.85 -7.27 11.79
CA ARG A 230 25.45 -6.23 12.76
C ARG A 230 26.40 -5.04 12.78
N GLU A 231 27.66 -5.25 12.49
CA GLU A 231 28.74 -4.25 12.38
C GLU A 231 28.49 -3.20 11.29
N HIS A 232 27.72 -3.55 10.26
CA HIS A 232 27.36 -2.65 9.15
C HIS A 232 26.04 -1.90 9.38
N VAL A 233 25.29 -2.26 10.42
CA VAL A 233 24.00 -1.64 10.75
C VAL A 233 24.22 -0.48 11.71
N GLY A 234 24.13 0.75 11.19
CA GLY A 234 24.32 1.96 11.97
C GLY A 234 23.11 2.40 12.78
N LYS A 235 23.21 3.58 13.37
CA LYS A 235 22.12 4.19 14.16
C LYS A 235 20.85 4.27 13.33
N GLY A 236 19.73 3.85 13.92
CA GLY A 236 18.42 3.80 13.28
C GLY A 236 18.21 2.61 12.34
N GLY A 237 19.06 1.56 12.44
CA GLY A 237 18.91 0.36 11.60
C GLY A 237 19.31 0.57 10.13
N ILE A 238 20.13 1.60 9.84
CA ILE A 238 20.44 1.99 8.45
C ILE A 238 21.85 1.52 8.06
N VAL A 239 21.94 0.80 6.94
CA VAL A 239 23.20 0.42 6.28
C VAL A 239 23.58 1.51 5.27
N ARG A 240 24.58 2.32 5.58
CA ARG A 240 25.04 3.43 4.72
C ARG A 240 26.20 3.05 3.82
N ASP A 241 26.98 2.07 4.23
CA ASP A 241 28.12 1.59 3.45
C ASP A 241 27.65 0.87 2.19
N HIS A 242 28.04 1.43 1.04
CA HIS A 242 27.67 0.87 -0.27
C HIS A 242 28.27 -0.52 -0.50
N ALA A 243 29.48 -0.77 -0.03
CA ALA A 243 30.12 -2.09 -0.16
C ALA A 243 29.31 -3.15 0.63
N ALA A 244 28.87 -2.81 1.84
CA ALA A 244 28.01 -3.69 2.64
C ALA A 244 26.63 -3.92 1.98
N GLN A 245 26.06 -2.91 1.32
CA GLN A 245 24.83 -3.06 0.55
C GLN A 245 24.99 -4.04 -0.62
N LEU A 246 26.07 -3.90 -1.41
CA LEU A 246 26.37 -4.82 -2.52
C LEU A 246 26.68 -6.23 -2.04
N SER A 247 27.42 -6.37 -0.94
CA SER A 247 27.69 -7.68 -0.32
C SER A 247 26.40 -8.37 0.13
N ALA A 248 25.42 -7.60 0.64
CA ALA A 248 24.11 -8.13 1.00
C ALA A 248 23.34 -8.66 -0.23
N VAL A 249 23.38 -7.96 -1.35
CA VAL A 249 22.81 -8.41 -2.62
C VAL A 249 23.49 -9.68 -3.10
N GLU A 250 24.83 -9.69 -3.14
CA GLU A 250 25.63 -10.84 -3.58
C GLU A 250 25.30 -12.10 -2.75
N LYS A 251 25.19 -11.97 -1.44
CA LYS A 251 24.85 -13.08 -0.55
C LYS A 251 23.51 -13.73 -0.92
N VAL A 252 22.48 -12.93 -1.22
CA VAL A 252 21.15 -13.45 -1.61
C VAL A 252 21.22 -14.04 -3.02
N THR A 253 21.98 -13.41 -3.93
CA THR A 253 22.23 -13.92 -5.29
C THR A 253 22.85 -15.31 -5.25
N GLN A 254 23.91 -15.49 -4.48
CA GLN A 254 24.58 -16.78 -4.32
C GLN A 254 23.64 -17.84 -3.74
N SER A 255 22.75 -17.46 -2.82
CA SER A 255 21.73 -18.36 -2.28
C SER A 255 20.76 -18.85 -3.38
N LEU A 256 20.33 -17.99 -4.29
CA LEU A 256 19.46 -18.38 -5.42
C LEU A 256 20.19 -19.29 -6.41
N LEU A 257 21.43 -18.95 -6.76
CA LEU A 257 22.26 -19.79 -7.65
C LEU A 257 22.47 -21.20 -7.08
N TYR A 258 22.75 -21.29 -5.76
CA TYR A 258 22.88 -22.57 -5.07
C TYR A 258 21.59 -23.40 -5.11
N LEU A 259 20.42 -22.76 -5.14
CA LEU A 259 19.10 -23.39 -5.24
C LEU A 259 18.73 -23.80 -6.67
N GLY A 260 19.62 -23.59 -7.65
CA GLY A 260 19.45 -23.99 -9.05
C GLY A 260 18.87 -22.90 -9.96
N CYS A 261 18.91 -21.64 -9.50
CA CYS A 261 18.59 -20.50 -10.37
C CYS A 261 19.65 -20.40 -11.49
N LEU A 262 19.21 -20.22 -12.73
CA LEU A 262 20.08 -20.21 -13.91
C LEU A 262 20.64 -18.82 -14.22
N SER A 263 19.87 -17.79 -13.96
CA SER A 263 20.29 -16.40 -14.15
C SER A 263 19.67 -15.47 -13.12
N THR A 264 20.41 -14.43 -12.79
CA THR A 264 19.96 -13.39 -11.86
C THR A 264 20.26 -12.01 -12.42
N ASP A 265 19.42 -11.03 -12.07
CA ASP A 265 19.65 -9.62 -12.34
C ASP A 265 19.14 -8.78 -11.17
N THR A 266 19.71 -7.60 -10.95
CA THR A 266 19.42 -6.75 -9.78
C THR A 266 19.25 -5.30 -10.18
N ILE A 267 18.22 -4.65 -9.62
CA ILE A 267 18.02 -3.22 -9.70
C ILE A 267 17.79 -2.61 -8.31
N GLU A 268 18.05 -1.33 -8.15
CA GLU A 268 17.68 -0.60 -6.94
C GLU A 268 16.15 -0.45 -6.86
N SER A 269 15.59 -0.58 -5.66
CA SER A 269 14.17 -0.32 -5.40
C SER A 269 13.81 1.15 -5.72
N PRO A 270 12.65 1.43 -6.34
CA PRO A 270 12.24 2.79 -6.70
C PRO A 270 11.97 3.68 -5.49
N ILE A 271 11.82 3.08 -4.31
CA ILE A 271 11.55 3.78 -3.06
C ILE A 271 12.39 3.19 -1.93
N LEU A 272 12.75 4.03 -0.99
CA LEU A 272 13.46 3.61 0.23
C LEU A 272 12.55 2.77 1.14
N GLY A 273 13.16 1.90 1.93
CA GLY A 273 12.52 1.17 3.02
C GLY A 273 11.92 2.10 4.08
N ALA A 274 11.18 1.54 5.03
CA ALA A 274 10.43 2.30 6.04
C ALA A 274 11.32 3.24 6.88
N GLU A 275 12.55 2.85 7.15
CA GLU A 275 13.52 3.59 7.96
C GLU A 275 14.55 4.37 7.10
N GLY A 276 14.34 4.41 5.77
CA GLY A 276 15.22 5.10 4.84
C GLY A 276 16.38 4.27 4.31
N ASN A 277 16.39 2.95 4.52
CA ASN A 277 17.35 2.05 3.91
C ASN A 277 17.18 1.98 2.39
N ARG A 278 18.29 1.93 1.65
CA ARG A 278 18.27 1.48 0.27
C ARG A 278 17.95 -0.01 0.25
N GLU A 279 17.08 -0.41 -0.67
CA GLU A 279 16.68 -1.79 -0.88
C GLU A 279 16.87 -2.15 -2.34
N PHE A 280 17.02 -3.42 -2.64
CA PHE A 280 17.28 -3.90 -3.99
C PHE A 280 16.25 -4.95 -4.37
N LEU A 281 15.91 -4.97 -5.65
CA LEU A 281 15.06 -6.00 -6.24
C LEU A 281 15.97 -6.95 -7.00
N LEU A 282 15.97 -8.21 -6.60
CA LEU A 282 16.75 -9.29 -7.21
C LEU A 282 15.78 -10.23 -7.95
N HIS A 283 15.97 -10.40 -9.24
CA HIS A 283 15.22 -11.32 -10.08
C HIS A 283 16.04 -12.57 -10.34
N GLY A 284 15.39 -13.71 -10.31
CA GLY A 284 15.98 -15.01 -10.65
C GLY A 284 15.09 -15.81 -11.57
N VAL A 285 15.71 -16.53 -12.52
CA VAL A 285 15.05 -17.43 -13.46
C VAL A 285 15.61 -18.84 -13.26
N PHE A 286 14.73 -19.83 -13.11
CA PHE A 286 15.03 -21.25 -12.97
C PHE A 286 14.90 -22.00 -14.28
#